data_b08cd6b858918ae1f7f0d8415f9ef694
#
_entry.id   b08cd6b858918ae1f7f0d8415f9ef694
#
_cell.length_a   1.000
_cell.length_b   1.000
_cell.length_c   1.000
_cell.angle_alpha   90.00
_cell.angle_beta   90.00
_cell.angle_gamma   90.00
#
_symmetry.space_group_name_H-M   'P 1'
#
loop_
_entity.id
_entity.type
_entity.pdbx_description
1 polymer ?
#
loop_
_entity_poly.entity_id
_entity_poly.type
_entity_poly.pdbx_seq_one_letter_code
_entity_poly.pdbx_strand_id
1 'polypeptide(L)'
;MGELSEPPNGHVKNSVSWQTAHLKTRPKHFSTDILIAGGGLGGVAAALGALRRGRHVFLTEEYDWLGGQLTSQAVPPDEHTWVEQFGVTRSYRALRDGIRQYYRDNYPLTEEARRRAQLNPGAGHVSKLCHEPRVAVAVIEAMLMPFIGSGLLTVKKRVKAVSCEMVGQVVRSVEFRKLDDGGTFTVDAKYVIDATELGDLLPITKTPYVTGFESRKDTGEPSAPEEAQPQNSQAVSICFAVDHIEGEDHTIPKPERYDHWRSCHPDFWGAPLLGLKAPHPRTLEIVEREFTPNPNDDPASVISDQRKSGGDMNLWTFRRIAAKDNFIPGVYRSDICLVNWPMIDYFEKPIIDVSEAELQERLAEAASLSYSMLYYLQTDCPRADGKGTGYPGLRLRGDITGTEHGLAMAPYVRESRRIEAITTVVEQDLSLDVRGSKGAVHYPDSVGVGMYRIDLHPSTGGDNYIDVACYPFEIPLGALIPVERPNLLAASKNIGTTHITNGCYRLHPVEWNIGEAAGLLAAHCLDKELSPHEVRGKKQLFQEFQDMIIREGIETEWPDVSGY
;
A
#
# COMPACT_ATOMS: atom_id res chain seq x y z
N MET A 1 -2.65 84.62 3.32
CA MET A 1 -1.90 84.00 4.39
C MET A 1 -2.96 83.45 5.36
N GLY A 2 -3.22 82.17 5.28
CA GLY A 2 -4.13 81.46 6.15
C GLY A 2 -3.40 80.23 6.63
N GLU A 3 -3.19 80.15 7.93
CA GLU A 3 -2.54 79.04 8.63
C GLU A 3 -3.37 77.78 8.51
N LEU A 4 -2.72 76.71 8.05
CA LEU A 4 -3.25 75.34 8.06
C LEU A 4 -3.01 74.77 9.46
N SER A 5 -4.09 74.54 10.22
CA SER A 5 -4.07 73.86 11.51
C SER A 5 -3.79 72.35 11.31
N GLU A 6 -2.81 71.85 12.08
CA GLU A 6 -2.50 70.41 12.17
C GLU A 6 -3.67 69.62 12.77
N PRO A 7 -3.92 68.39 12.28
CA PRO A 7 -4.92 67.53 12.89
C PRO A 7 -4.38 66.89 14.18
N PRO A 8 -5.24 66.58 15.16
CA PRO A 8 -4.82 66.07 16.46
C PRO A 8 -4.27 64.67 16.37
N ASN A 9 -3.08 64.46 16.94
CA ASN A 9 -2.44 63.17 17.15
C ASN A 9 -3.30 62.24 18.02
N GLY A 10 -4.18 61.47 17.41
CA GLY A 10 -4.87 60.36 18.03
C GLY A 10 -4.04 59.08 17.86
N HIS A 11 -3.19 58.77 18.84
CA HIS A 11 -2.60 57.43 18.93
C HIS A 11 -3.69 56.40 19.20
N VAL A 12 -4.24 55.81 18.17
CA VAL A 12 -5.02 54.56 18.28
C VAL A 12 -4.02 53.44 18.57
N LYS A 13 -3.87 53.09 19.84
CA LYS A 13 -3.19 51.86 20.26
C LYS A 13 -4.05 50.68 19.86
N ASN A 14 -3.97 50.23 18.62
CA ASN A 14 -4.42 48.90 18.21
C ASN A 14 -3.35 47.86 18.59
N SER A 15 -3.14 47.64 19.87
CA SER A 15 -2.52 46.43 20.35
C SER A 15 -3.57 45.32 20.31
N VAL A 16 -3.73 44.63 19.20
CA VAL A 16 -4.32 43.29 19.19
C VAL A 16 -3.32 42.42 19.93
N SER A 17 -3.48 42.28 21.23
CA SER A 17 -2.76 41.26 21.98
C SER A 17 -3.35 39.92 21.55
N TRP A 18 -2.67 39.22 20.67
CA TRP A 18 -2.84 37.80 20.51
C TRP A 18 -2.39 37.16 21.81
N GLN A 19 -3.24 37.18 22.83
CA GLN A 19 -3.08 36.29 23.96
C GLN A 19 -3.09 34.90 23.35
N THR A 20 -1.98 34.22 23.46
CA THR A 20 -1.91 32.78 23.27
C THR A 20 -2.99 32.20 24.15
N ALA A 21 -4.16 31.89 23.56
CA ALA A 21 -5.16 31.12 24.26
C ALA A 21 -4.38 29.89 24.77
N HIS A 22 -4.36 29.71 26.09
CA HIS A 22 -3.85 28.49 26.68
C HIS A 22 -4.61 27.37 25.96
N LEU A 23 -3.94 26.75 25.00
CA LEU A 23 -4.46 25.57 24.30
C LEU A 23 -4.78 24.60 25.42
N LYS A 24 -6.08 24.38 25.68
CA LYS A 24 -6.53 23.34 26.60
C LYS A 24 -5.71 22.12 26.27
N THR A 25 -4.99 21.59 27.24
CA THR A 25 -4.21 20.34 27.06
C THR A 25 -5.13 19.38 26.37
N ARG A 26 -4.72 18.94 25.15
CA ARG A 26 -5.51 18.00 24.35
C ARG A 26 -5.80 16.78 25.21
N PRO A 27 -7.02 16.26 25.20
CA PRO A 27 -7.34 15.11 26.02
C PRO A 27 -6.34 13.99 25.73
N LYS A 28 -5.78 13.39 26.78
CA LYS A 28 -4.93 12.20 26.69
C LYS A 28 -5.75 10.92 26.47
N HIS A 29 -7.06 11.05 26.48
CA HIS A 29 -8.01 9.95 26.38
C HIS A 29 -9.14 10.32 25.41
N PHE A 30 -9.42 9.43 24.47
CA PHE A 30 -10.48 9.57 23.47
C PHE A 30 -11.42 8.36 23.57
N SER A 31 -12.64 8.51 23.06
CA SER A 31 -13.60 7.42 22.92
C SER A 31 -14.24 7.49 21.53
N THR A 32 -14.44 6.33 20.91
CA THR A 32 -15.03 6.20 19.59
C THR A 32 -15.87 4.91 19.49
N ASP A 33 -16.68 4.79 18.45
CA ASP A 33 -17.32 3.51 18.13
C ASP A 33 -16.31 2.50 17.58
N ILE A 34 -15.50 2.94 16.61
CA ILE A 34 -14.53 2.09 15.89
C ILE A 34 -13.16 2.80 15.88
N LEU A 35 -12.16 2.11 16.42
CA LEU A 35 -10.75 2.49 16.28
C LEU A 35 -10.15 1.72 15.10
N ILE A 36 -9.48 2.41 14.22
CA ILE A 36 -8.71 1.83 13.12
C ILE A 36 -7.24 2.21 13.33
N ALA A 37 -6.40 1.24 13.60
CA ALA A 37 -4.96 1.42 13.66
C ALA A 37 -4.35 1.10 12.29
N GLY A 38 -3.63 2.07 11.72
CA GLY A 38 -3.09 2.02 10.36
C GLY A 38 -4.01 2.69 9.34
N GLY A 39 -3.49 3.70 8.66
CA GLY A 39 -4.17 4.46 7.63
C GLY A 39 -3.75 4.07 6.21
N GLY A 40 -3.28 2.83 6.00
CA GLY A 40 -3.03 2.25 4.68
C GLY A 40 -4.31 2.11 3.85
N LEU A 41 -4.26 1.41 2.71
CA LEU A 41 -5.44 1.23 1.85
C LEU A 41 -6.59 0.59 2.59
N GLY A 42 -6.31 -0.50 3.32
CA GLY A 42 -7.31 -1.20 4.12
C GLY A 42 -7.90 -0.30 5.21
N GLY A 43 -7.08 0.48 5.91
CA GLY A 43 -7.54 1.39 6.97
C GLY A 43 -8.42 2.53 6.46
N VAL A 44 -8.06 3.14 5.33
CA VAL A 44 -8.88 4.17 4.66
C VAL A 44 -10.22 3.58 4.21
N ALA A 45 -10.20 2.41 3.59
CA ALA A 45 -11.41 1.73 3.14
C ALA A 45 -12.32 1.33 4.30
N ALA A 46 -11.75 0.82 5.40
CA ALA A 46 -12.48 0.49 6.62
C ALA A 46 -13.14 1.73 7.23
N ALA A 47 -12.40 2.85 7.28
CA ALA A 47 -12.95 4.12 7.75
C ALA A 47 -14.15 4.55 6.90
N LEU A 48 -14.01 4.56 5.57
CA LEU A 48 -15.10 4.94 4.65
C LEU A 48 -16.33 4.02 4.80
N GLY A 49 -16.12 2.70 4.92
CA GLY A 49 -17.20 1.74 5.16
C GLY A 49 -17.99 2.05 6.45
N ALA A 50 -17.29 2.26 7.55
CA ALA A 50 -17.91 2.57 8.85
C ALA A 50 -18.56 3.96 8.87
N LEU A 51 -17.91 4.97 8.29
CA LEU A 51 -18.40 6.36 8.26
C LEU A 51 -19.69 6.51 7.44
N ARG A 52 -19.81 5.81 6.30
CA ARG A 52 -21.05 5.78 5.50
C ARG A 52 -22.24 5.19 6.27
N ARG A 53 -21.95 4.37 7.30
CA ARG A 53 -22.95 3.85 8.24
C ARG A 53 -23.18 4.77 9.45
N GLY A 54 -22.64 5.99 9.44
CA GLY A 54 -22.83 6.99 10.50
C GLY A 54 -22.09 6.69 11.80
N ARG A 55 -21.06 5.85 11.78
CA ARG A 55 -20.25 5.52 12.98
C ARG A 55 -19.16 6.54 13.21
N HIS A 56 -18.87 6.80 14.50
CA HIS A 56 -17.70 7.57 14.88
C HIS A 56 -16.44 6.70 14.72
N VAL A 57 -15.48 7.22 13.97
CA VAL A 57 -14.22 6.53 13.67
C VAL A 57 -13.05 7.35 14.17
N PHE A 58 -12.09 6.66 14.82
CA PHE A 58 -10.78 7.19 15.11
C PHE A 58 -9.74 6.43 14.27
N LEU A 59 -9.13 7.11 13.31
CA LEU A 59 -8.13 6.55 12.38
C LEU A 59 -6.74 7.03 12.76
N THR A 60 -5.78 6.12 12.90
CA THR A 60 -4.37 6.46 13.16
C THR A 60 -3.48 6.10 11.97
N GLU A 61 -2.35 6.79 11.85
CA GLU A 61 -1.34 6.52 10.84
C GLU A 61 0.07 6.83 11.38
N GLU A 62 1.04 5.99 11.06
CA GLU A 62 2.44 6.15 11.46
C GLU A 62 3.15 7.25 10.63
N TYR A 63 2.74 7.44 9.40
CA TYR A 63 3.33 8.39 8.45
C TYR A 63 2.48 9.65 8.27
N ASP A 64 3.00 10.60 7.47
CA ASP A 64 2.30 11.86 7.17
C ASP A 64 1.17 11.69 6.16
N TRP A 65 1.19 10.62 5.36
CA TRP A 65 0.22 10.36 4.31
C TRP A 65 -0.63 9.13 4.59
N LEU A 66 -1.94 9.26 4.42
CA LEU A 66 -2.87 8.14 4.38
C LEU A 66 -2.80 7.46 3.00
N GLY A 67 -3.14 6.16 2.93
CA GLY A 67 -3.25 5.41 1.69
C GLY A 67 -2.14 4.39 1.44
N GLY A 68 -1.16 4.26 2.34
CA GLY A 68 -0.16 3.18 2.36
C GLY A 68 0.51 2.92 1.01
N GLN A 69 0.21 1.80 0.39
CA GLN A 69 0.84 1.35 -0.87
C GLN A 69 0.81 2.43 -1.96
N LEU A 70 -0.31 3.13 -2.16
CA LEU A 70 -0.46 4.18 -3.19
C LEU A 70 0.24 5.49 -2.86
N THR A 71 0.59 5.73 -1.61
CA THR A 71 0.98 7.06 -1.11
C THR A 71 2.33 7.03 -0.40
N SER A 72 2.38 6.68 0.89
CA SER A 72 3.61 6.68 1.68
C SER A 72 4.66 5.68 1.17
N GLN A 73 4.24 4.58 0.56
CA GLN A 73 5.11 3.59 -0.09
C GLN A 73 5.33 3.87 -1.59
N ALA A 74 4.60 4.84 -2.15
CA ALA A 74 4.73 5.42 -3.49
C ALA A 74 4.47 4.47 -4.69
N VAL A 75 3.86 3.29 -4.50
CA VAL A 75 3.69 2.30 -5.57
C VAL A 75 2.38 2.51 -6.32
N PRO A 76 2.40 2.71 -7.66
CA PRO A 76 1.18 2.74 -8.47
C PRO A 76 0.48 1.38 -8.38
N PRO A 77 -0.88 1.35 -8.52
CA PRO A 77 -1.66 0.18 -8.14
C PRO A 77 -1.36 -1.03 -9.03
N ASP A 78 -1.09 -2.16 -8.40
CA ASP A 78 -1.09 -3.47 -9.06
C ASP A 78 -2.54 -3.98 -9.07
N GLU A 79 -3.08 -4.19 -10.27
CA GLU A 79 -4.50 -4.45 -10.50
C GLU A 79 -4.73 -5.53 -11.55
N HIS A 80 -5.86 -6.22 -11.45
CA HIS A 80 -6.25 -7.21 -12.43
C HIS A 80 -6.71 -6.57 -13.76
N THR A 81 -6.72 -7.37 -14.83
CA THR A 81 -6.99 -6.90 -16.20
C THR A 81 -8.40 -6.34 -16.41
N TRP A 82 -9.39 -6.75 -15.60
CA TRP A 82 -10.80 -6.30 -15.71
C TRP A 82 -11.17 -5.13 -14.79
N VAL A 83 -10.20 -4.52 -14.10
CA VAL A 83 -10.42 -3.47 -13.11
C VAL A 83 -11.31 -2.31 -13.57
N GLU A 84 -11.33 -2.00 -14.86
CA GLU A 84 -12.19 -0.94 -15.43
C GLU A 84 -13.66 -1.37 -15.58
N GLN A 85 -13.97 -2.64 -15.45
CA GLN A 85 -15.30 -3.20 -15.71
C GLN A 85 -15.97 -3.72 -14.44
N PHE A 86 -15.30 -4.59 -13.70
CA PHE A 86 -15.79 -5.29 -12.51
C PHE A 86 -14.63 -5.75 -11.62
N GLY A 87 -14.93 -6.43 -10.51
CA GLY A 87 -13.95 -7.02 -9.60
C GLY A 87 -13.33 -6.01 -8.63
N VAL A 88 -13.98 -4.88 -8.39
CA VAL A 88 -13.56 -3.87 -7.40
C VAL A 88 -14.77 -3.22 -6.74
N THR A 89 -14.61 -2.76 -5.51
CA THR A 89 -15.70 -2.07 -4.80
C THR A 89 -16.03 -0.72 -5.44
N ARG A 90 -17.27 -0.25 -5.23
CA ARG A 90 -17.70 1.08 -5.70
C ARG A 90 -16.79 2.19 -5.19
N SER A 91 -16.32 2.10 -3.95
CA SER A 91 -15.47 3.12 -3.34
C SER A 91 -14.05 3.10 -3.92
N TYR A 92 -13.49 1.92 -4.25
CA TYR A 92 -12.21 1.83 -4.94
C TYR A 92 -12.31 2.42 -6.36
N ARG A 93 -13.39 2.15 -7.05
CA ARG A 93 -13.67 2.78 -8.36
C ARG A 93 -13.76 4.30 -8.24
N ALA A 94 -14.42 4.80 -7.20
CA ALA A 94 -14.50 6.24 -6.94
C ALA A 94 -13.11 6.86 -6.67
N LEU A 95 -12.21 6.15 -5.96
CA LEU A 95 -10.82 6.56 -5.79
C LEU A 95 -10.10 6.67 -7.14
N ARG A 96 -10.20 5.63 -7.99
CA ARG A 96 -9.59 5.61 -9.33
C ARG A 96 -10.08 6.75 -10.22
N ASP A 97 -11.40 6.95 -10.25
CA ASP A 97 -12.04 8.02 -11.03
C ASP A 97 -11.66 9.40 -10.48
N GLY A 98 -11.59 9.53 -9.16
CA GLY A 98 -11.12 10.74 -8.48
C GLY A 98 -9.68 11.10 -8.84
N ILE A 99 -8.77 10.12 -8.91
CA ILE A 99 -7.39 10.34 -9.34
C ILE A 99 -7.35 10.86 -10.78
N ARG A 100 -8.08 10.25 -11.71
CA ARG A 100 -8.16 10.72 -13.10
C ARG A 100 -8.76 12.12 -13.20
N GLN A 101 -9.83 12.38 -12.43
CA GLN A 101 -10.47 13.69 -12.41
C GLN A 101 -9.55 14.76 -11.85
N TYR A 102 -8.80 14.44 -10.78
CA TYR A 102 -7.82 15.37 -10.21
C TYR A 102 -6.78 15.83 -11.24
N TYR A 103 -6.26 14.90 -12.08
CA TYR A 103 -5.38 15.28 -13.18
C TYR A 103 -6.06 16.18 -14.20
N ARG A 104 -7.31 15.89 -14.58
CA ARG A 104 -8.07 16.71 -15.54
C ARG A 104 -8.31 18.14 -15.04
N ASP A 105 -8.54 18.29 -13.75
CA ASP A 105 -8.90 19.59 -13.16
C ASP A 105 -7.66 20.43 -12.80
N ASN A 106 -6.56 19.79 -12.40
CA ASN A 106 -5.45 20.49 -11.77
C ASN A 106 -4.14 20.44 -12.57
N TYR A 107 -4.02 19.52 -13.52
CA TYR A 107 -2.78 19.37 -14.28
C TYR A 107 -2.89 19.94 -15.70
N PRO A 108 -1.80 20.49 -16.25
CA PRO A 108 -1.76 21.04 -17.61
C PRO A 108 -1.65 19.89 -18.64
N LEU A 109 -2.70 19.09 -18.75
CA LEU A 109 -2.78 18.00 -19.71
C LEU A 109 -2.93 18.54 -21.14
N THR A 110 -2.39 17.80 -22.12
CA THR A 110 -2.76 18.00 -23.53
C THR A 110 -4.26 17.75 -23.71
N GLU A 111 -4.85 18.37 -24.74
CA GLU A 111 -6.27 18.14 -25.07
C GLU A 111 -6.56 16.68 -25.35
N GLU A 112 -5.65 15.96 -25.97
CA GLU A 112 -5.76 14.55 -26.24
C GLU A 112 -5.79 13.72 -24.94
N ALA A 113 -4.81 13.91 -24.04
CA ALA A 113 -4.76 13.23 -22.76
C ALA A 113 -6.00 13.54 -21.90
N ARG A 114 -6.45 14.80 -21.88
CA ARG A 114 -7.65 15.24 -21.15
C ARG A 114 -8.92 14.51 -21.57
N ARG A 115 -9.07 14.19 -22.88
CA ARG A 115 -10.24 13.51 -23.43
C ARG A 115 -10.22 12.00 -23.27
N ARG A 116 -9.07 11.39 -22.93
CA ARG A 116 -9.00 9.93 -22.72
C ARG A 116 -9.85 9.52 -21.54
N ALA A 117 -10.87 8.68 -21.77
CA ALA A 117 -11.74 8.17 -20.69
C ALA A 117 -10.93 7.43 -19.62
N GLN A 118 -10.04 6.53 -20.04
CA GLN A 118 -9.15 5.78 -19.18
C GLN A 118 -7.75 6.41 -19.19
N LEU A 119 -7.66 7.69 -18.77
CA LEU A 119 -6.37 8.38 -18.65
C LEU A 119 -5.45 7.60 -17.72
N ASN A 120 -4.26 7.24 -18.22
CA ASN A 120 -3.13 6.75 -17.45
C ASN A 120 -2.05 7.85 -17.42
N PRO A 121 -1.97 8.68 -16.39
CA PRO A 121 -1.08 9.84 -16.37
C PRO A 121 0.39 9.51 -16.60
N GLY A 122 0.83 8.41 -16.00
CA GLY A 122 2.20 7.90 -16.16
C GLY A 122 2.39 7.07 -17.42
N ALA A 123 1.32 6.58 -18.03
CA ALA A 123 1.42 5.60 -19.12
C ALA A 123 2.42 4.48 -18.81
N GLY A 124 2.43 4.03 -17.54
CA GLY A 124 3.26 2.91 -17.11
C GLY A 124 2.61 1.58 -17.46
N HIS A 125 3.45 0.55 -17.68
CA HIS A 125 2.97 -0.78 -18.10
C HIS A 125 2.39 -1.61 -16.95
N VAL A 126 2.75 -1.33 -15.69
CA VAL A 126 2.33 -2.11 -14.53
C VAL A 126 0.84 -1.96 -14.23
N SER A 127 0.25 -0.82 -14.55
CA SER A 127 -1.15 -0.50 -14.21
C SER A 127 -1.83 0.34 -15.29
N LYS A 128 -3.16 0.25 -15.35
CA LYS A 128 -4.00 1.16 -16.15
C LYS A 128 -4.15 2.56 -15.53
N LEU A 129 -3.54 2.78 -14.35
CA LEU A 129 -3.58 4.04 -13.62
C LEU A 129 -2.26 4.28 -12.85
N CYS A 130 -1.17 4.47 -13.58
CA CYS A 130 0.07 4.93 -12.99
C CYS A 130 0.00 6.45 -12.75
N HIS A 131 0.22 6.87 -11.51
CA HIS A 131 0.04 8.24 -11.09
C HIS A 131 1.05 8.62 -10.00
N GLU A 132 1.21 9.92 -9.77
CA GLU A 132 2.02 10.43 -8.68
C GLU A 132 1.36 10.17 -7.31
N PRO A 133 2.10 9.73 -6.28
CA PRO A 133 1.54 9.43 -4.95
C PRO A 133 0.73 10.58 -4.34
N ARG A 134 1.17 11.82 -4.52
CA ARG A 134 0.51 13.03 -4.00
C ARG A 134 -0.91 13.20 -4.50
N VAL A 135 -1.21 12.74 -5.71
CA VAL A 135 -2.56 12.81 -6.26
C VAL A 135 -3.49 11.84 -5.54
N ALA A 136 -3.01 10.62 -5.23
CA ALA A 136 -3.78 9.69 -4.40
C ALA A 136 -4.03 10.25 -2.99
N VAL A 137 -3.02 10.91 -2.37
CA VAL A 137 -3.19 11.59 -1.07
C VAL A 137 -4.32 12.61 -1.15
N ALA A 138 -4.29 13.51 -2.13
CA ALA A 138 -5.29 14.56 -2.28
C ALA A 138 -6.71 14.00 -2.46
N VAL A 139 -6.85 12.93 -3.24
CA VAL A 139 -8.14 12.28 -3.48
C VAL A 139 -8.66 11.56 -2.23
N ILE A 140 -7.80 10.81 -1.53
CA ILE A 140 -8.16 10.14 -0.27
C ILE A 140 -8.59 11.17 0.78
N GLU A 141 -7.84 12.25 0.94
CA GLU A 141 -8.19 13.32 1.87
C GLU A 141 -9.53 13.99 1.50
N ALA A 142 -9.78 14.22 0.20
CA ALA A 142 -11.07 14.72 -0.27
C ALA A 142 -12.24 13.77 0.02
N MET A 143 -12.03 12.44 -0.10
CA MET A 143 -13.05 11.44 0.23
C MET A 143 -13.38 11.42 1.74
N LEU A 144 -12.40 11.68 2.59
CA LEU A 144 -12.54 11.68 4.05
C LEU A 144 -13.04 13.03 4.62
N MET A 145 -12.82 14.13 3.91
CA MET A 145 -13.09 15.49 4.39
C MET A 145 -14.52 15.72 4.88
N PRO A 146 -15.59 15.24 4.20
CA PRO A 146 -16.96 15.42 4.69
C PRO A 146 -17.18 14.83 6.10
N PHE A 147 -16.52 13.73 6.41
CA PHE A 147 -16.64 13.03 7.69
C PHE A 147 -15.79 13.71 8.79
N ILE A 148 -14.65 14.30 8.42
CA ILE A 148 -13.88 15.18 9.33
C ILE A 148 -14.71 16.41 9.67
N GLY A 149 -15.29 17.06 8.66
CA GLY A 149 -16.11 18.27 8.84
C GLY A 149 -17.38 18.04 9.66
N SER A 150 -17.98 16.85 9.57
CA SER A 150 -19.15 16.47 10.39
C SER A 150 -18.79 15.99 11.82
N GLY A 151 -17.50 15.80 12.11
CA GLY A 151 -17.04 15.28 13.41
C GLY A 151 -17.17 13.76 13.58
N LEU A 152 -17.55 13.02 12.53
CA LEU A 152 -17.61 11.55 12.57
C LEU A 152 -16.22 10.91 12.49
N LEU A 153 -15.25 11.58 11.86
CA LEU A 153 -13.89 11.08 11.71
C LEU A 153 -12.88 11.95 12.48
N THR A 154 -12.09 11.30 13.33
CA THR A 154 -10.85 11.85 13.89
C THR A 154 -9.66 11.14 13.27
N VAL A 155 -8.74 11.87 12.65
CA VAL A 155 -7.47 11.34 12.12
C VAL A 155 -6.30 11.78 12.98
N LYS A 156 -5.41 10.85 13.33
CA LYS A 156 -4.13 11.12 13.99
C LYS A 156 -3.01 10.48 13.20
N LYS A 157 -2.21 11.33 12.58
CA LYS A 157 -0.98 10.94 11.87
C LYS A 157 0.23 11.04 12.81
N ARG A 158 1.33 10.42 12.45
CA ARG A 158 2.60 10.40 13.21
C ARG A 158 2.43 9.76 14.59
N VAL A 159 1.71 8.62 14.63
CA VAL A 159 1.46 7.87 15.87
C VAL A 159 1.56 6.37 15.66
N LYS A 160 2.08 5.65 16.64
CA LYS A 160 2.23 4.19 16.64
C LYS A 160 1.59 3.59 17.87
N ALA A 161 0.87 2.47 17.72
CA ALA A 161 0.32 1.71 18.83
C ALA A 161 1.46 1.11 19.68
N VAL A 162 1.35 1.20 21.01
CA VAL A 162 2.40 0.73 21.93
C VAL A 162 1.90 -0.20 23.02
N SER A 163 0.63 -0.10 23.40
CA SER A 163 0.03 -0.98 24.41
C SER A 163 -1.49 -1.02 24.27
N CYS A 164 -2.14 -1.95 24.95
CA CYS A 164 -3.61 -2.01 25.04
C CYS A 164 -4.08 -2.43 26.42
N GLU A 165 -5.32 -2.10 26.74
CA GLU A 165 -6.07 -2.64 27.86
C GLU A 165 -7.03 -3.74 27.36
N MET A 166 -6.96 -4.92 27.97
CA MET A 166 -7.83 -6.04 27.67
C MET A 166 -8.81 -6.31 28.82
N VAL A 167 -10.07 -6.60 28.49
CA VAL A 167 -11.05 -7.12 29.45
C VAL A 167 -11.49 -8.50 28.96
N GLY A 168 -10.90 -9.53 29.54
CA GLY A 168 -11.01 -10.88 29.01
C GLY A 168 -10.44 -10.98 27.59
N GLN A 169 -11.28 -11.37 26.63
CA GLN A 169 -10.91 -11.47 25.21
C GLN A 169 -11.14 -10.17 24.42
N VAL A 170 -11.73 -9.14 25.05
CA VAL A 170 -12.13 -7.88 24.40
C VAL A 170 -11.02 -6.85 24.53
N VAL A 171 -10.62 -6.25 23.42
CA VAL A 171 -9.75 -5.07 23.41
C VAL A 171 -10.58 -3.87 23.83
N ARG A 172 -10.27 -3.30 25.00
CA ARG A 172 -10.99 -2.15 25.54
C ARG A 172 -10.46 -0.84 25.00
N SER A 173 -9.16 -0.68 25.04
CA SER A 173 -8.49 0.53 24.59
C SER A 173 -7.10 0.22 24.02
N VAL A 174 -6.60 1.13 23.18
CA VAL A 174 -5.24 1.08 22.64
C VAL A 174 -4.53 2.38 22.98
N GLU A 175 -3.32 2.29 23.48
CA GLU A 175 -2.44 3.43 23.72
C GLU A 175 -1.52 3.65 22.51
N PHE A 176 -1.41 4.90 22.11
CA PHE A 176 -0.57 5.35 21.00
C PHE A 176 0.50 6.31 21.50
N ARG A 177 1.72 6.14 20.97
CA ARG A 177 2.83 7.07 21.14
C ARG A 177 2.90 7.99 19.92
N LYS A 178 3.03 9.29 20.15
CA LYS A 178 3.31 10.26 19.10
C LYS A 178 4.78 10.19 18.73
N LEU A 179 5.06 10.19 17.44
CA LEU A 179 6.43 10.10 16.94
C LEU A 179 7.18 11.44 16.99
N ASP A 180 6.45 12.56 17.08
CA ASP A 180 7.04 13.90 17.08
C ASP A 180 7.58 14.31 18.45
N ASP A 181 6.86 14.00 19.54
CA ASP A 181 7.19 14.47 20.91
C ASP A 181 7.28 13.34 21.95
N GLY A 182 7.04 12.07 21.54
CA GLY A 182 7.05 10.91 22.43
C GLY A 182 5.87 10.83 23.39
N GLY A 183 4.98 11.82 23.40
CA GLY A 183 3.80 11.84 24.27
C GLY A 183 2.80 10.75 23.87
N THR A 184 2.03 10.24 24.85
CA THR A 184 1.05 9.18 24.62
C THR A 184 -0.39 9.69 24.78
N PHE A 185 -1.32 8.94 24.17
CA PHE A 185 -2.75 9.06 24.39
C PHE A 185 -3.43 7.71 24.21
N THR A 186 -4.61 7.54 24.81
CA THR A 186 -5.38 6.30 24.78
C THR A 186 -6.69 6.50 24.01
N VAL A 187 -7.13 5.49 23.29
CA VAL A 187 -8.42 5.47 22.60
C VAL A 187 -9.23 4.27 23.05
N ASP A 188 -10.37 4.51 23.69
CA ASP A 188 -11.38 3.50 23.98
C ASP A 188 -12.23 3.27 22.73
N ALA A 189 -12.53 2.01 22.42
CA ALA A 189 -13.37 1.67 21.28
C ALA A 189 -14.22 0.43 21.56
N LYS A 190 -15.40 0.37 20.92
CA LYS A 190 -16.24 -0.83 20.92
C LYS A 190 -15.68 -1.91 19.99
N TYR A 191 -15.19 -1.50 18.82
CA TYR A 191 -14.49 -2.32 17.84
C TYR A 191 -13.13 -1.75 17.52
N VAL A 192 -12.16 -2.62 17.33
CA VAL A 192 -10.79 -2.29 16.93
C VAL A 192 -10.49 -3.00 15.61
N ILE A 193 -9.95 -2.26 14.65
CA ILE A 193 -9.56 -2.79 13.35
C ILE A 193 -8.04 -2.61 13.22
N ASP A 194 -7.32 -3.71 13.04
CA ASP A 194 -5.89 -3.69 12.73
C ASP A 194 -5.71 -3.60 11.21
N ALA A 195 -5.35 -2.41 10.75
CA ALA A 195 -4.98 -2.12 9.37
C ALA A 195 -3.52 -1.64 9.26
N THR A 196 -2.70 -1.97 10.26
CA THR A 196 -1.26 -1.66 10.22
C THR A 196 -0.55 -2.53 9.19
N GLU A 197 0.51 -2.02 8.61
CA GLU A 197 1.26 -2.71 7.55
C GLU A 197 1.86 -4.05 8.01
N LEU A 198 2.23 -4.15 9.28
CA LEU A 198 2.89 -5.32 9.86
C LEU A 198 2.03 -6.11 10.86
N GLY A 199 0.73 -5.78 11.02
CA GLY A 199 -0.14 -6.42 12.01
C GLY A 199 0.30 -6.07 13.43
N ASP A 200 0.60 -4.80 13.71
CA ASP A 200 1.24 -4.36 14.96
C ASP A 200 0.35 -4.49 16.19
N LEU A 201 -0.97 -4.53 16.02
CA LEU A 201 -1.86 -4.76 17.15
C LEU A 201 -1.87 -6.22 17.61
N LEU A 202 -1.49 -7.18 16.76
CA LEU A 202 -1.58 -8.60 17.10
C LEU A 202 -0.71 -8.98 18.30
N PRO A 203 0.60 -8.65 18.35
CA PRO A 203 1.41 -8.90 19.54
C PRO A 203 0.97 -8.09 20.76
N ILE A 204 0.51 -6.83 20.57
CA ILE A 204 0.06 -5.95 21.65
C ILE A 204 -1.20 -6.51 22.33
N THR A 205 -2.16 -6.99 21.54
CA THR A 205 -3.42 -7.59 22.03
C THR A 205 -3.29 -9.06 22.38
N LYS A 206 -2.11 -9.65 22.18
CA LYS A 206 -1.84 -11.09 22.34
C LYS A 206 -2.83 -11.92 21.50
N THR A 207 -3.17 -11.44 20.32
CA THR A 207 -3.95 -12.19 19.35
C THR A 207 -3.02 -13.20 18.67
N PRO A 208 -3.39 -14.49 18.61
CA PRO A 208 -2.59 -15.49 17.91
C PRO A 208 -2.38 -15.12 16.43
N TYR A 209 -1.14 -15.30 15.96
CA TYR A 209 -0.75 -15.02 14.57
C TYR A 209 0.39 -15.91 14.10
N VAL A 210 0.59 -15.94 12.81
CA VAL A 210 1.71 -16.63 12.14
C VAL A 210 2.53 -15.63 11.33
N THR A 211 3.80 -15.96 11.07
CA THR A 211 4.75 -15.19 10.27
C THR A 211 5.57 -16.12 9.39
N GLY A 212 6.10 -15.60 8.27
CA GLY A 212 6.92 -16.39 7.34
C GLY A 212 6.14 -17.58 6.74
N PHE A 213 6.86 -18.59 6.29
CA PHE A 213 6.26 -19.79 5.70
C PHE A 213 5.67 -20.72 6.75
N GLU A 214 4.44 -21.13 6.53
CA GLU A 214 3.84 -22.34 7.13
C GLU A 214 4.46 -23.61 6.52
N SER A 215 4.38 -24.74 7.23
CA SER A 215 4.86 -26.01 6.68
C SER A 215 3.82 -26.61 5.71
N ARG A 216 4.31 -27.35 4.71
CA ARG A 216 3.44 -28.17 3.85
C ARG A 216 2.62 -29.19 4.64
N LYS A 217 3.18 -29.69 5.75
CA LYS A 217 2.48 -30.62 6.62
C LYS A 217 1.23 -29.98 7.25
N ASP A 218 1.28 -28.70 7.59
CA ASP A 218 0.17 -28.01 8.25
C ASP A 218 -0.87 -27.50 7.27
N THR A 219 -0.44 -27.00 6.10
CA THR A 219 -1.33 -26.33 5.11
C THR A 219 -1.67 -27.21 3.91
N GLY A 220 -0.82 -28.20 3.59
CA GLY A 220 -0.95 -29.01 2.39
C GLY A 220 -0.61 -28.28 1.09
N GLU A 221 -0.08 -27.08 1.16
CA GLU A 221 0.23 -26.25 -0.01
C GLU A 221 1.41 -26.82 -0.82
N PRO A 222 1.26 -26.98 -2.16
CA PRO A 222 2.35 -27.50 -2.99
C PRO A 222 3.63 -26.67 -2.96
N SER A 223 3.50 -25.35 -2.83
CA SER A 223 4.64 -24.42 -2.84
C SER A 223 5.25 -24.18 -1.46
N ALA A 224 4.63 -24.70 -0.38
CA ALA A 224 5.16 -24.55 0.97
C ALA A 224 6.37 -25.47 1.24
N PRO A 225 7.33 -25.06 2.07
CA PRO A 225 8.42 -25.90 2.51
C PRO A 225 7.94 -27.07 3.41
N GLU A 226 8.76 -28.10 3.56
CA GLU A 226 8.42 -29.24 4.42
C GLU A 226 8.21 -28.84 5.88
N GLU A 227 9.08 -27.96 6.39
CA GLU A 227 9.06 -27.45 7.77
C GLU A 227 8.74 -25.96 7.75
N ALA A 228 8.02 -25.48 8.79
CA ALA A 228 7.69 -24.07 8.93
C ALA A 228 8.93 -23.20 9.12
N GLN A 229 8.94 -22.01 8.53
CA GLN A 229 10.05 -21.06 8.56
C GLN A 229 9.54 -19.66 9.00
N PRO A 230 9.27 -19.43 10.29
CA PRO A 230 8.62 -18.20 10.77
C PRO A 230 9.44 -16.92 10.53
N GLN A 231 10.75 -17.04 10.39
CA GLN A 231 11.64 -15.90 10.12
C GLN A 231 11.90 -15.67 8.62
N ASN A 232 11.38 -16.53 7.78
CA ASN A 232 11.52 -16.44 6.33
C ASN A 232 10.35 -15.64 5.74
N SER A 233 10.53 -14.33 5.65
CA SER A 233 9.53 -13.39 5.13
C SER A 233 9.96 -12.79 3.80
N GLN A 234 8.98 -12.32 3.03
CA GLN A 234 9.25 -11.64 1.76
C GLN A 234 10.06 -10.37 1.96
N ALA A 235 10.90 -10.07 0.99
CA ALA A 235 11.70 -8.84 0.93
C ALA A 235 10.84 -7.58 1.03
N VAL A 236 11.43 -6.53 1.58
CA VAL A 236 10.87 -5.18 1.56
C VAL A 236 11.66 -4.29 0.60
N SER A 237 11.02 -3.27 0.04
CA SER A 237 11.69 -2.31 -0.84
C SER A 237 11.46 -0.90 -0.35
N ILE A 238 12.47 -0.03 -0.40
CA ILE A 238 12.26 1.40 -0.18
C ILE A 238 12.29 2.07 -1.53
N CYS A 239 11.11 2.41 -2.05
CA CYS A 239 10.93 2.96 -3.38
C CYS A 239 11.47 4.39 -3.49
N PHE A 240 11.76 4.82 -4.72
CA PHE A 240 12.13 6.20 -4.99
C PHE A 240 11.70 6.63 -6.39
N ALA A 241 11.44 7.92 -6.57
CA ALA A 241 11.09 8.50 -7.85
C ALA A 241 12.28 9.22 -8.46
N VAL A 242 12.45 9.09 -9.79
CA VAL A 242 13.51 9.76 -10.54
C VAL A 242 12.95 10.38 -11.82
N ASP A 243 13.55 11.51 -12.23
CA ASP A 243 13.51 12.01 -13.60
C ASP A 243 14.93 12.03 -14.19
N HIS A 244 15.07 12.26 -15.50
CA HIS A 244 16.35 12.34 -16.17
C HIS A 244 16.46 13.63 -16.98
N ILE A 245 17.37 14.51 -16.61
CA ILE A 245 17.61 15.79 -17.27
C ILE A 245 18.90 15.69 -18.07
N GLU A 246 18.74 15.60 -19.37
CA GLU A 246 19.90 15.48 -20.27
C GLU A 246 20.86 16.67 -20.15
N GLY A 247 22.16 16.37 -20.06
CA GLY A 247 23.22 17.36 -19.94
C GLY A 247 23.45 17.93 -18.55
N GLU A 248 22.66 17.50 -17.56
CA GLU A 248 22.87 17.82 -16.14
C GLU A 248 23.58 16.68 -15.43
N ASP A 249 24.23 16.97 -14.30
CA ASP A 249 24.84 15.99 -13.41
C ASP A 249 24.22 16.11 -12.01
N HIS A 250 23.47 15.10 -11.62
CA HIS A 250 22.82 14.95 -10.33
C HIS A 250 23.34 13.73 -9.57
N THR A 251 24.54 13.27 -9.93
CA THR A 251 25.14 12.08 -9.29
C THR A 251 25.26 12.29 -7.79
N ILE A 252 24.64 11.40 -7.03
CA ILE A 252 24.71 11.43 -5.57
C ILE A 252 26.10 11.00 -5.09
N PRO A 253 26.54 11.37 -3.88
CA PRO A 253 27.73 10.81 -3.27
C PRO A 253 27.63 9.28 -3.22
N LYS A 254 28.76 8.59 -3.47
CA LYS A 254 28.82 7.12 -3.40
C LYS A 254 28.31 6.66 -2.03
N PRO A 255 27.21 5.84 -1.97
CA PRO A 255 26.73 5.31 -0.71
C PRO A 255 27.78 4.45 0.01
N GLU A 256 27.83 4.53 1.33
CA GLU A 256 28.83 3.80 2.14
C GLU A 256 28.82 2.30 1.86
N ARG A 257 27.62 1.68 1.72
CA ARG A 257 27.47 0.23 1.45
C ARG A 257 27.42 -0.11 -0.06
N TYR A 258 27.75 0.81 -0.96
CA TYR A 258 27.70 0.55 -2.40
C TYR A 258 28.50 -0.66 -2.82
N ASP A 259 29.76 -0.78 -2.36
CA ASP A 259 30.63 -1.89 -2.74
C ASP A 259 30.11 -3.25 -2.23
N HIS A 260 29.47 -3.27 -1.08
CA HIS A 260 28.76 -4.45 -0.57
C HIS A 260 27.65 -4.87 -1.54
N TRP A 261 26.71 -3.97 -1.83
CA TRP A 261 25.59 -4.28 -2.73
C TRP A 261 26.01 -4.56 -4.16
N ARG A 262 27.06 -3.90 -4.64
CA ARG A 262 27.62 -4.12 -5.99
C ARG A 262 28.27 -5.50 -6.15
N SER A 263 28.85 -6.02 -5.09
CA SER A 263 29.44 -7.37 -5.05
C SER A 263 28.44 -8.46 -4.63
N CYS A 264 27.23 -8.09 -4.26
CA CYS A 264 26.19 -9.02 -3.85
C CYS A 264 25.70 -9.87 -5.05
N HIS A 265 25.94 -11.18 -4.96
CA HIS A 265 25.54 -12.18 -5.94
C HIS A 265 24.86 -13.35 -5.22
N PRO A 266 23.58 -13.23 -4.85
CA PRO A 266 22.91 -14.32 -4.16
C PRO A 266 22.82 -15.55 -5.08
N ASP A 267 23.16 -16.71 -4.55
CA ASP A 267 23.15 -17.96 -5.33
C ASP A 267 21.78 -18.24 -5.96
N PHE A 268 20.69 -18.00 -5.22
CA PHE A 268 19.33 -18.17 -5.70
C PHE A 268 18.95 -17.16 -6.78
N TRP A 269 19.60 -16.00 -6.83
CA TRP A 269 19.29 -14.93 -7.80
C TRP A 269 19.96 -15.16 -9.18
N GLY A 270 21.16 -15.73 -9.18
CA GLY A 270 21.91 -16.10 -10.39
C GLY A 270 22.45 -14.91 -11.20
N ALA A 271 22.42 -13.69 -10.68
CA ALA A 271 22.96 -12.48 -11.28
C ALA A 271 23.47 -11.51 -10.19
N PRO A 272 24.28 -10.47 -10.54
CA PRO A 272 24.54 -9.37 -9.62
C PRO A 272 23.24 -8.70 -9.19
N LEU A 273 23.06 -8.41 -7.89
CA LEU A 273 21.86 -7.75 -7.39
C LEU A 273 21.71 -6.35 -8.01
N LEU A 274 22.78 -5.54 -7.99
CA LEU A 274 22.80 -4.26 -8.71
C LEU A 274 23.16 -4.49 -10.18
N GLY A 275 22.15 -4.51 -11.03
CA GLY A 275 22.30 -4.77 -12.47
C GLY A 275 20.97 -4.66 -13.22
N LEU A 276 21.03 -4.95 -14.51
CA LEU A 276 19.85 -5.03 -15.38
C LEU A 276 19.42 -6.49 -15.64
N LYS A 277 20.14 -7.45 -15.04
CA LYS A 277 19.84 -8.88 -15.15
C LYS A 277 19.19 -9.38 -13.88
N ALA A 278 18.08 -10.07 -14.03
CA ALA A 278 17.35 -10.65 -12.91
C ALA A 278 16.60 -11.91 -13.38
N PRO A 279 16.27 -12.85 -12.49
CA PRO A 279 15.40 -13.96 -12.84
C PRO A 279 14.03 -13.45 -13.31
N HIS A 280 13.48 -14.14 -14.29
CA HIS A 280 12.08 -13.95 -14.67
C HIS A 280 11.18 -14.61 -13.61
N PRO A 281 10.15 -13.93 -13.07
CA PRO A 281 9.38 -14.45 -11.94
C PRO A 281 8.78 -15.85 -12.14
N ARG A 282 8.38 -16.19 -13.38
CA ARG A 282 7.71 -17.47 -13.71
C ARG A 282 8.65 -18.58 -14.10
N THR A 283 9.73 -18.27 -14.84
CA THR A 283 10.63 -19.30 -15.40
C THR A 283 11.93 -19.43 -14.64
N LEU A 284 12.26 -18.45 -13.80
CA LEU A 284 13.53 -18.28 -13.10
C LEU A 284 14.75 -18.16 -14.04
N GLU A 285 14.53 -18.10 -15.36
CA GLU A 285 15.59 -17.83 -16.31
C GLU A 285 16.07 -16.40 -16.17
N ILE A 286 17.39 -16.18 -16.28
CA ILE A 286 17.95 -14.84 -16.24
C ILE A 286 17.57 -14.07 -17.49
N VAL A 287 16.86 -12.95 -17.31
CA VAL A 287 16.51 -12.03 -18.38
C VAL A 287 17.27 -10.70 -18.18
N GLU A 288 17.71 -10.13 -19.29
CA GLU A 288 18.32 -8.80 -19.30
C GLU A 288 17.26 -7.79 -19.65
N ARG A 289 17.09 -6.78 -18.78
CA ARG A 289 16.16 -5.68 -18.96
C ARG A 289 16.86 -4.46 -19.51
N GLU A 290 16.10 -3.58 -20.11
CA GLU A 290 16.58 -2.31 -20.65
C GLU A 290 16.28 -1.17 -19.67
N PHE A 291 17.17 -0.18 -19.63
CA PHE A 291 16.91 1.07 -18.94
C PHE A 291 17.16 2.23 -19.89
N THR A 292 16.09 2.79 -20.43
CA THR A 292 16.15 3.90 -21.41
C THR A 292 15.29 5.07 -20.89
N PRO A 293 15.91 6.07 -20.25
CA PRO A 293 15.19 7.27 -19.80
C PRO A 293 14.55 8.03 -20.97
N ASN A 294 13.34 8.53 -20.77
CA ASN A 294 12.59 9.35 -21.74
C ASN A 294 12.52 8.72 -23.14
N PRO A 295 12.03 7.47 -23.27
CA PRO A 295 11.89 6.85 -24.58
C PRO A 295 10.91 7.65 -25.45
N ASN A 296 11.07 7.56 -26.76
CA ASN A 296 10.13 8.17 -27.72
C ASN A 296 8.95 7.21 -27.97
N ASP A 297 8.12 7.00 -26.93
CA ASP A 297 6.91 6.20 -27.01
C ASP A 297 5.65 7.08 -26.98
N ASP A 298 4.56 6.57 -27.54
CA ASP A 298 3.25 7.24 -27.45
C ASP A 298 2.52 6.80 -26.17
N PRO A 299 2.28 7.69 -25.20
CA PRO A 299 1.55 7.37 -23.98
C PRO A 299 0.14 6.82 -24.20
N ALA A 300 -0.47 7.08 -25.35
CA ALA A 300 -1.79 6.55 -25.69
C ALA A 300 -1.77 5.08 -26.12
N SER A 301 -0.63 4.60 -26.59
CA SER A 301 -0.46 3.23 -27.10
C SER A 301 -0.08 2.22 -26.03
N VAL A 302 0.22 2.66 -24.81
CA VAL A 302 0.66 1.78 -23.72
C VAL A 302 -0.45 0.82 -23.31
N ILE A 303 -0.17 -0.47 -23.42
CA ILE A 303 -1.07 -1.55 -23.00
C ILE A 303 -0.57 -2.09 -21.65
N SER A 304 -1.37 -1.89 -20.61
CA SER A 304 -1.17 -2.52 -19.32
C SER A 304 -2.08 -3.74 -19.21
N ASP A 305 -1.51 -4.94 -19.39
CA ASP A 305 -2.23 -6.22 -19.26
C ASP A 305 -1.29 -7.26 -18.64
N GLN A 306 -1.57 -7.66 -17.42
CA GLN A 306 -0.78 -8.66 -16.67
C GLN A 306 -0.76 -10.05 -17.30
N ARG A 307 -1.68 -10.35 -18.21
CA ARG A 307 -1.67 -11.60 -18.99
C ARG A 307 -0.59 -11.60 -20.06
N LYS A 308 -0.09 -10.45 -20.45
CA LYS A 308 0.94 -10.28 -21.47
C LYS A 308 2.27 -10.01 -20.78
N SER A 309 3.26 -10.82 -21.13
CA SER A 309 4.65 -10.58 -20.72
C SER A 309 5.27 -9.46 -21.54
N GLY A 310 6.25 -8.75 -20.98
CA GLY A 310 7.13 -7.82 -21.70
C GLY A 310 7.03 -6.35 -21.31
N GLY A 311 6.04 -5.94 -20.50
CA GLY A 311 5.94 -4.55 -20.03
C GLY A 311 7.06 -4.12 -19.08
N ASP A 312 7.73 -5.09 -18.46
CA ASP A 312 8.86 -4.90 -17.55
C ASP A 312 10.23 -4.86 -18.27
N MET A 313 10.25 -5.04 -19.58
CA MET A 313 11.51 -5.06 -20.33
C MET A 313 12.24 -3.73 -20.31
N ASN A 314 11.55 -2.60 -20.43
CA ASN A 314 12.11 -1.29 -20.16
C ASN A 314 11.70 -0.83 -18.77
N LEU A 315 12.65 -0.84 -17.85
CA LEU A 315 12.43 -0.48 -16.45
C LEU A 315 11.96 0.97 -16.27
N TRP A 316 12.32 1.88 -17.18
CA TRP A 316 11.87 3.26 -17.13
C TRP A 316 10.35 3.39 -17.31
N THR A 317 9.78 2.68 -18.29
CA THR A 317 8.36 2.77 -18.60
C THR A 317 7.51 1.82 -17.75
N PHE A 318 8.12 0.83 -17.11
CA PHE A 318 7.38 -0.19 -16.35
C PHE A 318 6.52 0.44 -15.24
N ARG A 319 7.13 1.28 -14.38
CA ARG A 319 6.42 2.02 -13.31
C ARG A 319 6.54 3.54 -13.51
N ARG A 320 6.45 4.01 -14.75
CA ARG A 320 6.40 5.46 -15.04
C ARG A 320 5.13 6.04 -14.45
N ILE A 321 5.24 7.08 -13.63
CA ILE A 321 4.13 7.72 -12.90
C ILE A 321 3.71 9.08 -13.47
N ALA A 322 4.55 9.67 -14.32
CA ALA A 322 4.21 10.84 -15.13
C ALA A 322 4.90 10.70 -16.50
N ALA A 323 4.11 10.59 -17.57
CA ALA A 323 4.61 10.62 -18.94
C ALA A 323 4.54 12.06 -19.46
N LYS A 324 5.70 12.67 -19.72
CA LYS A 324 5.81 14.11 -20.11
C LYS A 324 4.90 14.48 -21.28
N ASP A 325 4.71 13.54 -22.22
CA ASP A 325 3.93 13.79 -23.44
C ASP A 325 2.41 13.74 -23.23
N ASN A 326 1.95 13.37 -22.02
CA ASN A 326 0.56 13.61 -21.59
C ASN A 326 0.29 15.06 -21.17
N PHE A 327 1.34 15.87 -20.99
CA PHE A 327 1.24 17.25 -20.50
C PHE A 327 1.64 18.25 -21.60
N ILE A 328 1.21 19.50 -21.45
CA ILE A 328 1.56 20.58 -22.37
C ILE A 328 3.09 20.64 -22.52
N PRO A 329 3.64 20.71 -23.74
CA PRO A 329 5.08 20.74 -23.96
C PRO A 329 5.80 21.81 -23.14
N GLY A 330 6.90 21.41 -22.50
CA GLY A 330 7.73 22.27 -21.65
C GLY A 330 7.34 22.35 -20.18
N VAL A 331 6.19 21.78 -19.77
CA VAL A 331 5.81 21.69 -18.34
C VAL A 331 6.66 20.64 -17.62
N TYR A 332 6.79 19.47 -18.20
CA TYR A 332 7.70 18.43 -17.72
C TYR A 332 8.90 18.32 -18.65
N ARG A 333 10.11 18.44 -18.12
CA ARG A 333 11.36 18.26 -18.87
C ARG A 333 11.69 16.79 -19.11
N SER A 334 11.09 15.91 -18.33
CA SER A 334 11.31 14.47 -18.33
C SER A 334 10.04 13.75 -17.88
N ASP A 335 9.90 12.48 -18.27
CA ASP A 335 9.05 11.55 -17.55
C ASP A 335 9.50 11.44 -16.09
N ILE A 336 8.62 10.92 -15.23
CA ILE A 336 8.97 10.53 -13.87
C ILE A 336 8.75 9.02 -13.73
N CYS A 337 9.83 8.31 -13.39
CA CYS A 337 9.82 6.87 -13.14
C CYS A 337 9.85 6.60 -11.65
N LEU A 338 9.04 5.65 -11.18
CA LEU A 338 9.16 5.09 -9.84
C LEU A 338 10.02 3.83 -9.90
N VAL A 339 11.06 3.79 -9.10
CA VAL A 339 11.89 2.62 -8.91
C VAL A 339 11.28 1.77 -7.78
N ASN A 340 10.64 0.70 -8.17
CA ASN A 340 10.20 -0.41 -7.33
C ASN A 340 10.41 -1.68 -8.15
N TRP A 341 11.67 -2.10 -8.18
CA TRP A 341 12.13 -3.25 -8.96
C TRP A 341 12.74 -4.29 -8.02
N PRO A 342 12.78 -5.57 -8.42
CA PRO A 342 13.32 -6.61 -7.55
C PRO A 342 14.79 -6.40 -7.16
N MET A 343 15.55 -5.62 -7.89
CA MET A 343 16.94 -5.28 -7.57
C MET A 343 17.10 -4.34 -6.36
N ILE A 344 16.01 -3.80 -5.84
CA ILE A 344 15.99 -3.06 -4.55
C ILE A 344 15.23 -3.82 -3.46
N ASP A 345 14.94 -5.09 -3.67
CA ASP A 345 14.32 -5.94 -2.66
C ASP A 345 15.37 -6.31 -1.59
N TYR A 346 15.13 -5.84 -0.37
CA TYR A 346 15.98 -6.16 0.77
C TYR A 346 15.49 -7.46 1.41
N PHE A 347 16.30 -8.50 1.30
CA PHE A 347 16.02 -9.86 1.78
C PHE A 347 17.08 -10.40 2.75
N GLU A 348 18.05 -9.58 3.18
CA GLU A 348 19.10 -10.09 4.07
C GLU A 348 18.58 -10.45 5.47
N LYS A 349 17.60 -9.73 5.98
CA LYS A 349 17.06 -9.92 7.33
C LYS A 349 15.56 -9.61 7.39
N PRO A 350 14.76 -10.35 8.17
CA PRO A 350 13.33 -10.07 8.34
C PRO A 350 13.11 -8.77 9.15
N ILE A 351 11.96 -8.11 8.92
CA ILE A 351 11.55 -6.89 9.67
C ILE A 351 10.38 -7.14 10.63
N ILE A 352 9.89 -8.37 10.69
CA ILE A 352 8.77 -8.78 11.56
C ILE A 352 9.34 -9.50 12.78
N ASP A 353 8.72 -9.30 13.95
CA ASP A 353 9.10 -9.89 15.24
C ASP A 353 10.56 -9.62 15.66
N VAL A 354 10.96 -8.39 15.45
CA VAL A 354 12.27 -7.87 15.79
C VAL A 354 12.14 -6.67 16.74
N SER A 355 13.23 -6.34 17.44
CA SER A 355 13.24 -5.14 18.27
C SER A 355 13.18 -3.86 17.43
N GLU A 356 12.72 -2.76 18.02
CA GLU A 356 12.69 -1.46 17.33
C GLU A 356 14.07 -1.05 16.81
N ALA A 357 15.14 -1.34 17.55
CA ALA A 357 16.51 -1.03 17.13
C ALA A 357 16.92 -1.84 15.89
N GLU A 358 16.61 -3.14 15.87
CA GLU A 358 16.86 -4.00 14.71
C GLU A 358 16.02 -3.59 13.50
N LEU A 359 14.75 -3.21 13.71
CA LEU A 359 13.89 -2.71 12.64
C LEU A 359 14.52 -1.48 11.99
N GLN A 360 14.96 -0.49 12.78
CA GLN A 360 15.59 0.73 12.27
C GLN A 360 16.92 0.43 11.53
N GLU A 361 17.75 -0.48 12.05
CA GLU A 361 18.97 -0.94 11.37
C GLU A 361 18.64 -1.55 9.99
N ARG A 362 17.67 -2.47 9.93
CA ARG A 362 17.28 -3.18 8.70
C ARG A 362 16.65 -2.24 7.66
N LEU A 363 15.85 -1.28 8.12
CA LEU A 363 15.31 -0.24 7.23
C LEU A 363 16.40 0.69 6.69
N ALA A 364 17.42 1.01 7.49
CA ALA A 364 18.58 1.78 7.02
C ALA A 364 19.41 0.98 5.99
N GLU A 365 19.57 -0.34 6.19
CA GLU A 365 20.20 -1.23 5.20
C GLU A 365 19.40 -1.27 3.89
N ALA A 366 18.08 -1.40 3.95
CA ALA A 366 17.19 -1.36 2.79
C ALA A 366 17.26 -0.01 2.06
N ALA A 367 17.30 1.11 2.78
CA ALA A 367 17.49 2.44 2.21
C ALA A 367 18.86 2.55 1.51
N SER A 368 19.91 1.99 2.11
CA SER A 368 21.26 1.94 1.51
C SER A 368 21.26 1.17 0.18
N LEU A 369 20.50 0.08 0.07
CA LEU A 369 20.34 -0.66 -1.20
C LEU A 369 19.67 0.23 -2.26
N SER A 370 18.63 0.96 -1.92
CA SER A 370 17.93 1.88 -2.85
C SER A 370 18.84 3.02 -3.33
N TYR A 371 19.60 3.64 -2.43
CA TYR A 371 20.60 4.64 -2.84
C TYR A 371 21.72 4.02 -3.69
N SER A 372 22.12 2.78 -3.39
CA SER A 372 23.13 2.09 -4.19
C SER A 372 22.63 1.78 -5.60
N MET A 373 21.35 1.46 -5.75
CA MET A 373 20.73 1.31 -7.08
C MET A 373 20.70 2.63 -7.84
N LEU A 374 20.34 3.74 -7.21
CA LEU A 374 20.39 5.05 -7.84
C LEU A 374 21.81 5.40 -8.29
N TYR A 375 22.80 5.22 -7.40
CA TYR A 375 24.19 5.48 -7.74
C TYR A 375 24.69 4.58 -8.89
N TYR A 376 24.32 3.28 -8.88
CA TYR A 376 24.62 2.37 -9.99
C TYR A 376 24.02 2.88 -11.31
N LEU A 377 22.77 3.31 -11.31
CA LEU A 377 22.13 3.86 -12.51
C LEU A 377 22.82 5.14 -13.00
N GLN A 378 23.32 5.97 -12.08
CA GLN A 378 24.01 7.22 -12.42
C GLN A 378 25.43 7.01 -12.95
N THR A 379 26.13 5.92 -12.55
CA THR A 379 27.57 5.74 -12.81
C THR A 379 27.90 4.50 -13.64
N ASP A 380 27.41 3.31 -13.25
CA ASP A 380 27.89 2.02 -13.73
C ASP A 380 26.93 1.33 -14.71
N CYS A 381 25.67 1.75 -14.76
CA CYS A 381 24.65 1.13 -15.60
C CYS A 381 25.01 1.25 -17.08
N PRO A 382 25.06 0.15 -17.84
CA PRO A 382 25.27 0.23 -19.29
C PRO A 382 24.21 1.09 -19.95
N ARG A 383 24.61 2.00 -20.81
CA ARG A 383 23.70 2.86 -21.57
C ARG A 383 23.10 2.11 -22.76
N ALA A 384 21.79 2.22 -22.92
CA ALA A 384 21.08 1.60 -24.06
C ALA A 384 21.54 2.13 -25.42
N ASP A 385 22.08 3.37 -25.48
CA ASP A 385 22.63 3.98 -26.69
C ASP A 385 24.06 3.50 -27.03
N GLY A 386 24.66 2.63 -26.21
CA GLY A 386 26.02 2.08 -26.39
C GLY A 386 27.14 3.10 -26.15
N LYS A 387 26.86 4.28 -25.62
CA LYS A 387 27.85 5.36 -25.41
C LYS A 387 28.47 5.35 -24.01
N GLY A 388 28.75 4.18 -23.46
CA GLY A 388 29.39 4.02 -22.17
C GLY A 388 28.44 3.63 -21.05
N THR A 389 28.72 4.10 -19.84
CA THR A 389 27.96 3.75 -18.62
C THR A 389 27.46 5.00 -17.90
N GLY A 390 26.39 4.83 -17.13
CA GLY A 390 25.83 5.83 -16.26
C GLY A 390 24.91 6.85 -16.93
N TYR A 391 23.93 7.27 -16.16
CA TYR A 391 22.97 8.33 -16.50
C TYR A 391 23.07 9.43 -15.43
N PRO A 392 24.12 10.30 -15.44
CA PRO A 392 24.33 11.30 -14.40
C PRO A 392 23.20 12.32 -14.31
N GLY A 393 22.41 12.51 -15.39
CA GLY A 393 21.22 13.35 -15.38
C GLY A 393 20.03 12.82 -14.57
N LEU A 394 20.10 11.60 -14.01
CA LEU A 394 19.07 11.08 -13.12
C LEU A 394 19.02 11.88 -11.82
N ARG A 395 17.84 12.44 -11.54
CA ARG A 395 17.61 13.28 -10.38
C ARG A 395 16.58 12.64 -9.45
N LEU A 396 16.93 12.52 -8.16
CA LEU A 396 16.02 12.03 -7.13
C LEU A 396 14.90 13.04 -6.85
N ARG A 397 13.65 12.57 -6.86
CA ARG A 397 12.45 13.40 -6.78
C ARG A 397 11.75 13.28 -5.43
N GLY A 398 12.39 13.84 -4.38
CA GLY A 398 11.81 13.90 -3.05
C GLY A 398 10.50 14.72 -2.96
N ASP A 399 10.32 15.67 -3.88
CA ASP A 399 9.06 16.40 -4.02
C ASP A 399 7.89 15.48 -4.43
N ILE A 400 8.13 14.38 -5.13
CA ILE A 400 7.14 13.37 -5.52
C ILE A 400 6.84 12.44 -4.36
N THR A 401 7.86 11.94 -3.65
CA THR A 401 7.71 11.04 -2.51
C THR A 401 7.34 11.76 -1.21
N GLY A 402 7.43 13.08 -1.18
CA GLY A 402 7.08 13.91 0.00
C GLY A 402 8.14 13.86 1.10
N THR A 403 9.38 13.54 0.79
CA THR A 403 10.48 13.41 1.74
C THR A 403 11.69 14.24 1.34
N GLU A 404 12.43 14.74 2.32
CA GLU A 404 13.68 15.47 2.05
C GLU A 404 14.80 14.52 1.58
N HIS A 405 14.80 13.29 2.06
CA HIS A 405 15.79 12.28 1.70
C HIS A 405 15.52 11.62 0.33
N GLY A 406 14.37 11.88 -0.30
CA GLY A 406 14.04 11.49 -1.66
C GLY A 406 13.50 10.06 -1.85
N LEU A 407 13.63 9.19 -0.86
CA LEU A 407 13.02 7.86 -0.88
C LEU A 407 11.56 7.95 -0.43
N ALA A 408 10.78 6.89 -0.61
CA ALA A 408 9.43 6.77 -0.06
C ALA A 408 9.41 6.95 1.46
N MET A 409 8.31 7.45 2.03
CA MET A 409 8.16 7.67 3.47
C MET A 409 8.19 6.36 4.25
N ALA A 410 7.63 5.30 3.66
CA ALA A 410 7.47 3.98 4.25
C ALA A 410 8.08 2.91 3.35
N PRO A 411 8.59 1.81 3.92
CA PRO A 411 8.97 0.64 3.15
C PRO A 411 7.74 0.02 2.47
N TYR A 412 7.90 -0.45 1.24
CA TYR A 412 6.90 -1.28 0.57
C TYR A 412 6.94 -2.67 1.20
N VAL A 413 5.93 -2.95 2.02
CA VAL A 413 5.80 -4.18 2.79
C VAL A 413 4.92 -5.16 2.04
N ARG A 414 5.43 -6.37 1.78
CA ARG A 414 4.71 -7.43 1.07
C ARG A 414 4.04 -8.43 1.99
N GLU A 415 4.50 -8.53 3.23
CA GLU A 415 4.02 -9.51 4.18
C GLU A 415 3.85 -8.92 5.58
N SER A 416 2.87 -9.44 6.32
CA SER A 416 2.50 -9.02 7.67
C SER A 416 2.45 -10.22 8.60
N ARG A 417 2.35 -10.00 9.90
CA ARG A 417 1.78 -10.98 10.82
C ARG A 417 0.36 -11.28 10.34
N ARG A 418 -0.01 -12.53 10.23
CA ARG A 418 -1.34 -12.97 9.76
C ARG A 418 -2.07 -13.62 10.92
N ILE A 419 -3.31 -13.20 11.18
CA ILE A 419 -4.11 -13.72 12.29
C ILE A 419 -4.37 -15.24 12.16
N GLU A 420 -4.43 -15.95 13.28
CA GLU A 420 -5.13 -17.22 13.33
C GLU A 420 -6.63 -16.91 13.17
N ALA A 421 -7.12 -17.05 11.94
CA ALA A 421 -8.47 -16.68 11.53
C ALA A 421 -9.44 -17.86 11.57
N ILE A 422 -10.75 -17.57 11.56
CA ILE A 422 -11.77 -18.62 11.42
C ILE A 422 -11.62 -19.38 10.08
N THR A 423 -11.15 -18.69 9.04
CA THR A 423 -10.83 -19.28 7.74
C THR A 423 -9.44 -18.83 7.32
N THR A 424 -8.56 -19.76 6.96
CA THR A 424 -7.28 -19.47 6.33
C THR A 424 -7.36 -19.90 4.87
N VAL A 425 -7.11 -18.99 3.95
CA VAL A 425 -7.06 -19.27 2.52
C VAL A 425 -5.71 -19.89 2.19
N VAL A 426 -5.70 -20.99 1.46
CA VAL A 426 -4.51 -21.75 1.08
C VAL A 426 -4.36 -21.85 -0.44
N GLU A 427 -3.15 -22.17 -0.93
CA GLU A 427 -2.82 -22.22 -2.36
C GLU A 427 -3.81 -23.08 -3.18
N GLN A 428 -4.19 -24.25 -2.64
CA GLN A 428 -5.12 -25.17 -3.31
C GLN A 428 -6.54 -24.65 -3.44
N ASP A 429 -6.88 -23.51 -2.83
CA ASP A 429 -8.19 -22.90 -3.00
C ASP A 429 -8.28 -22.11 -4.33
N LEU A 430 -7.17 -21.68 -4.90
CA LEU A 430 -7.16 -20.76 -6.02
C LEU A 430 -6.14 -21.05 -7.15
N SER A 431 -5.12 -21.87 -6.90
CA SER A 431 -4.09 -22.20 -7.91
C SER A 431 -4.68 -22.91 -9.13
N LEU A 432 -4.36 -22.43 -10.35
CA LEU A 432 -4.79 -23.07 -11.60
C LEU A 432 -4.33 -24.53 -11.68
N ASP A 433 -3.08 -24.78 -11.30
CA ASP A 433 -2.47 -26.12 -11.42
C ASP A 433 -3.16 -27.13 -10.50
N VAL A 434 -3.57 -26.73 -9.31
CA VAL A 434 -4.25 -27.60 -8.36
C VAL A 434 -5.74 -27.74 -8.69
N ARG A 435 -6.38 -26.66 -9.07
CA ARG A 435 -7.83 -26.61 -9.31
C ARG A 435 -8.26 -27.21 -10.67
N GLY A 436 -7.38 -27.22 -11.65
CA GLY A 436 -7.70 -27.64 -13.02
C GLY A 436 -8.88 -26.85 -13.58
N SER A 437 -9.93 -27.49 -14.03
CA SER A 437 -11.12 -26.83 -14.59
C SER A 437 -12.19 -26.42 -13.56
N LYS A 438 -11.91 -26.56 -12.24
CA LYS A 438 -12.92 -26.34 -11.18
C LYS A 438 -13.11 -24.89 -10.78
N GLY A 439 -12.23 -23.98 -11.23
CA GLY A 439 -12.19 -22.59 -10.72
C GLY A 439 -11.70 -22.51 -9.27
N ALA A 440 -11.59 -21.31 -8.73
CA ALA A 440 -11.31 -21.10 -7.31
C ALA A 440 -12.40 -21.72 -6.42
N VAL A 441 -12.08 -21.93 -5.15
CA VAL A 441 -13.09 -22.32 -4.16
C VAL A 441 -14.13 -21.20 -4.00
N HIS A 442 -15.40 -21.56 -4.04
CA HIS A 442 -16.48 -20.67 -3.67
C HIS A 442 -16.67 -20.66 -2.16
N TYR A 443 -16.61 -19.47 -1.56
CA TYR A 443 -16.83 -19.29 -0.13
C TYR A 443 -18.26 -18.83 0.14
N PRO A 444 -19.08 -19.60 0.88
CA PRO A 444 -20.47 -19.21 1.19
C PRO A 444 -20.55 -17.95 2.07
N ASP A 445 -19.44 -17.54 2.65
CA ASP A 445 -19.29 -16.32 3.44
C ASP A 445 -18.43 -15.26 2.72
N SER A 446 -18.48 -15.22 1.38
CA SER A 446 -17.75 -14.21 0.60
C SER A 446 -18.20 -12.78 0.90
N VAL A 447 -17.25 -11.91 1.15
CA VAL A 447 -17.43 -10.46 1.40
C VAL A 447 -16.65 -9.59 0.40
N GLY A 448 -16.16 -10.20 -0.65
CA GLY A 448 -15.43 -9.49 -1.68
C GLY A 448 -14.76 -10.43 -2.67
N VAL A 449 -14.13 -9.83 -3.66
CA VAL A 449 -13.43 -10.55 -4.72
C VAL A 449 -12.04 -9.98 -4.95
N GLY A 450 -11.16 -10.82 -5.49
CA GLY A 450 -9.81 -10.43 -5.87
C GLY A 450 -9.30 -11.23 -7.05
N MET A 451 -8.31 -10.70 -7.73
CA MET A 451 -7.58 -11.41 -8.78
C MET A 451 -6.17 -10.86 -8.89
N TYR A 452 -5.25 -11.74 -8.64
CA TYR A 452 -3.83 -11.58 -8.94
C TYR A 452 -3.17 -12.96 -8.97
N ARG A 453 -1.98 -13.06 -9.55
CA ARG A 453 -1.15 -14.25 -9.38
C ARG A 453 -0.64 -14.32 -7.94
N ILE A 454 -0.38 -15.50 -7.43
CA ILE A 454 0.51 -15.62 -6.26
C ILE A 454 1.87 -15.14 -6.72
N ASP A 455 2.26 -13.97 -6.25
CA ASP A 455 3.50 -13.28 -6.61
C ASP A 455 4.32 -13.03 -5.34
N LEU A 456 5.23 -13.95 -5.08
CA LEU A 456 6.17 -13.86 -3.97
C LEU A 456 7.53 -13.45 -4.49
N HIS A 457 8.06 -12.42 -3.90
CA HIS A 457 9.41 -11.91 -4.13
C HIS A 457 10.45 -12.73 -3.36
N PRO A 458 11.74 -12.58 -3.67
CA PRO A 458 12.80 -13.19 -2.88
C PRO A 458 12.60 -12.98 -1.39
N SER A 459 12.97 -13.98 -0.60
CA SER A 459 12.70 -14.01 0.83
C SER A 459 13.96 -14.02 1.68
N THR A 460 13.81 -13.74 2.96
CA THR A 460 14.93 -13.72 3.91
C THR A 460 15.53 -15.11 4.20
N GLY A 461 14.86 -16.17 3.77
CA GLY A 461 15.37 -17.54 3.80
C GLY A 461 16.22 -17.92 2.59
N GLY A 462 16.36 -17.03 1.61
CA GLY A 462 17.12 -17.29 0.39
C GLY A 462 16.32 -17.99 -0.72
N ASP A 463 14.99 -17.86 -0.67
CA ASP A 463 14.14 -18.35 -1.77
C ASP A 463 14.08 -17.33 -2.90
N ASN A 464 13.98 -17.83 -4.13
CA ASN A 464 13.69 -17.03 -5.31
C ASN A 464 12.19 -16.74 -5.42
N TYR A 465 11.75 -16.19 -6.54
CA TYR A 465 10.32 -15.99 -6.81
C TYR A 465 9.52 -17.28 -6.71
N ILE A 466 8.30 -17.15 -6.18
CA ILE A 466 7.23 -18.12 -6.35
C ILE A 466 6.09 -17.39 -7.06
N ASP A 467 5.87 -17.71 -8.34
CA ASP A 467 4.82 -17.12 -9.18
C ASP A 467 3.87 -18.21 -9.65
N VAL A 468 2.68 -18.28 -9.06
CA VAL A 468 1.66 -19.28 -9.36
C VAL A 468 0.45 -18.63 -10.01
N ALA A 469 0.01 -19.20 -11.13
CA ALA A 469 -1.21 -18.76 -11.80
C ALA A 469 -2.46 -19.05 -10.95
N CYS A 470 -3.37 -18.09 -10.88
CA CYS A 470 -4.57 -18.17 -10.05
C CYS A 470 -5.85 -17.99 -10.83
N TYR A 471 -6.93 -18.56 -10.31
CA TYR A 471 -8.28 -18.16 -10.67
C TYR A 471 -8.65 -16.83 -10.00
N PRO A 472 -9.59 -16.06 -10.57
CA PRO A 472 -10.33 -15.05 -9.81
C PRO A 472 -10.91 -15.69 -8.55
N PHE A 473 -10.68 -15.06 -7.40
CA PHE A 473 -10.97 -15.63 -6.09
C PHE A 473 -11.89 -14.72 -5.27
N GLU A 474 -12.46 -15.29 -4.21
CA GLU A 474 -13.31 -14.60 -3.25
C GLU A 474 -12.56 -14.34 -1.94
N ILE A 475 -13.04 -13.37 -1.18
CA ILE A 475 -12.53 -13.03 0.15
C ILE A 475 -13.52 -13.55 1.18
N PRO A 476 -13.23 -14.65 1.92
CA PRO A 476 -14.13 -15.16 2.93
C PRO A 476 -14.16 -14.25 4.17
N LEU A 477 -15.35 -13.99 4.72
CA LEU A 477 -15.51 -13.21 5.95
C LEU A 477 -14.69 -13.79 7.11
N GLY A 478 -14.61 -15.11 7.17
CA GLY A 478 -13.83 -15.79 8.20
C GLY A 478 -12.35 -15.48 8.20
N ALA A 479 -11.78 -14.99 7.09
CA ALA A 479 -10.39 -14.58 7.03
C ALA A 479 -10.11 -13.23 7.73
N LEU A 480 -11.14 -12.42 7.96
CA LEU A 480 -11.01 -11.12 8.63
C LEU A 480 -11.19 -11.24 10.15
N ILE A 481 -11.64 -12.39 10.65
CA ILE A 481 -12.07 -12.57 12.04
C ILE A 481 -11.07 -13.48 12.78
N PRO A 482 -10.32 -12.96 13.77
CA PRO A 482 -9.49 -13.78 14.63
C PRO A 482 -10.34 -14.78 15.43
N VAL A 483 -9.84 -16.01 15.65
CA VAL A 483 -10.56 -17.04 16.39
C VAL A 483 -10.93 -16.58 17.80
N GLU A 484 -10.04 -15.86 18.47
CA GLU A 484 -10.16 -15.58 19.91
C GLU A 484 -10.59 -14.14 20.27
N ARG A 485 -10.69 -13.20 19.32
CA ARG A 485 -10.92 -11.77 19.62
C ARG A 485 -12.26 -11.31 19.05
N PRO A 486 -13.29 -11.15 19.91
CA PRO A 486 -14.65 -10.88 19.43
C PRO A 486 -14.86 -9.46 18.88
N ASN A 487 -13.97 -8.51 19.18
CA ASN A 487 -14.08 -7.12 18.75
C ASN A 487 -12.83 -6.59 18.01
N LEU A 488 -11.91 -7.48 17.63
CA LEU A 488 -10.76 -7.16 16.77
C LEU A 488 -10.99 -7.75 15.38
N LEU A 489 -10.72 -6.96 14.34
CA LEU A 489 -10.77 -7.38 12.94
C LEU A 489 -9.44 -7.08 12.26
N ALA A 490 -9.03 -7.94 11.35
CA ALA A 490 -7.93 -7.68 10.44
C ALA A 490 -8.43 -6.96 9.16
N ALA A 491 -7.71 -5.96 8.68
CA ALA A 491 -8.15 -5.14 7.56
C ALA A 491 -7.03 -4.73 6.58
N SER A 492 -5.94 -5.47 6.54
CA SER A 492 -4.82 -5.28 5.63
C SER A 492 -4.25 -6.65 5.22
N LYS A 493 -2.93 -6.75 5.08
CA LYS A 493 -2.20 -7.99 4.78
C LYS A 493 -2.19 -9.01 5.94
N ASN A 494 -2.76 -8.65 7.07
CA ASN A 494 -2.80 -9.43 8.32
C ASN A 494 -4.00 -10.36 8.45
N ILE A 495 -4.78 -10.57 7.40
CA ILE A 495 -5.93 -11.50 7.36
C ILE A 495 -5.47 -12.97 7.37
N GLY A 496 -6.42 -13.90 7.49
CA GLY A 496 -6.22 -15.35 7.44
C GLY A 496 -5.81 -15.84 6.05
N THR A 497 -4.55 -15.63 5.70
CA THR A 497 -3.86 -16.18 4.52
C THR A 497 -2.61 -16.91 4.99
N THR A 498 -2.02 -17.73 4.11
CA THR A 498 -0.67 -18.27 4.29
C THR A 498 0.37 -17.31 3.71
N HIS A 499 1.67 -17.58 3.95
CA HIS A 499 2.75 -16.90 3.23
C HIS A 499 2.53 -16.93 1.72
N ILE A 500 2.11 -18.09 1.20
CA ILE A 500 1.87 -18.31 -0.24
C ILE A 500 0.70 -17.44 -0.73
N THR A 501 -0.48 -17.58 -0.14
CA THR A 501 -1.68 -16.87 -0.63
C THR A 501 -1.67 -15.37 -0.32
N ASN A 502 -0.86 -14.93 0.66
CA ASN A 502 -0.61 -13.51 0.85
C ASN A 502 -0.09 -12.85 -0.44
N GLY A 503 0.65 -13.58 -1.28
CA GLY A 503 1.16 -13.09 -2.56
C GLY A 503 0.10 -12.51 -3.50
N CYS A 504 -1.15 -12.98 -3.44
CA CYS A 504 -2.25 -12.46 -4.25
C CYS A 504 -3.30 -11.65 -3.47
N TYR A 505 -3.38 -11.81 -2.13
CA TYR A 505 -4.33 -11.06 -1.30
C TYR A 505 -3.83 -9.69 -0.85
N ARG A 506 -2.54 -9.37 -1.01
CA ARG A 506 -1.90 -8.12 -0.57
C ARG A 506 -2.06 -6.93 -1.54
N LEU A 507 -2.67 -7.13 -2.72
CA LEU A 507 -2.69 -6.11 -3.78
C LEU A 507 -3.75 -5.04 -3.53
N HIS A 508 -3.56 -3.88 -4.16
CA HIS A 508 -4.31 -2.66 -3.89
C HIS A 508 -5.84 -2.79 -3.88
N PRO A 509 -6.52 -3.35 -4.92
CA PRO A 509 -7.97 -3.48 -4.88
C PRO A 509 -8.44 -4.52 -3.86
N VAL A 510 -7.64 -5.56 -3.60
CA VAL A 510 -7.97 -6.61 -2.64
C VAL A 510 -7.86 -6.08 -1.21
N GLU A 511 -6.77 -5.40 -0.87
CA GLU A 511 -6.59 -4.76 0.45
C GLU A 511 -7.68 -3.73 0.72
N TRP A 512 -8.05 -2.92 -0.29
CA TRP A 512 -9.17 -2.00 -0.17
C TRP A 512 -10.48 -2.71 0.14
N ASN A 513 -10.80 -3.79 -0.58
CA ASN A 513 -12.02 -4.57 -0.35
C ASN A 513 -12.04 -5.19 1.06
N ILE A 514 -10.92 -5.78 1.50
CA ILE A 514 -10.75 -6.33 2.85
C ILE A 514 -11.08 -5.25 3.90
N GLY A 515 -10.46 -4.09 3.77
CA GLY A 515 -10.70 -2.98 4.69
C GLY A 515 -12.15 -2.52 4.70
N GLU A 516 -12.74 -2.28 3.52
CA GLU A 516 -14.13 -1.84 3.41
C GLU A 516 -15.10 -2.82 4.04
N ALA A 517 -14.91 -4.13 3.80
CA ALA A 517 -15.71 -5.19 4.41
C ALA A 517 -15.57 -5.22 5.95
N ALA A 518 -14.35 -5.06 6.47
CA ALA A 518 -14.11 -5.01 7.93
C ALA A 518 -14.80 -3.80 8.58
N GLY A 519 -14.70 -2.61 7.97
CA GLY A 519 -15.38 -1.40 8.47
C GLY A 519 -16.91 -1.53 8.46
N LEU A 520 -17.47 -2.07 7.38
CA LEU A 520 -18.91 -2.34 7.26
C LEU A 520 -19.37 -3.41 8.26
N LEU A 521 -18.56 -4.46 8.51
CA LEU A 521 -18.86 -5.49 9.50
C LEU A 521 -18.91 -4.90 10.90
N ALA A 522 -17.89 -4.12 11.30
CA ALA A 522 -17.88 -3.48 12.62
C ALA A 522 -19.10 -2.57 12.82
N ALA A 523 -19.47 -1.79 11.81
CA ALA A 523 -20.67 -0.96 11.85
C ALA A 523 -21.96 -1.77 11.95
N HIS A 524 -22.08 -2.86 11.18
CA HIS A 524 -23.24 -3.77 11.23
C HIS A 524 -23.38 -4.46 12.59
N CYS A 525 -22.27 -4.91 13.16
CA CYS A 525 -22.25 -5.50 14.49
C CYS A 525 -22.73 -4.51 15.56
N LEU A 526 -22.36 -3.24 15.45
CA LEU A 526 -22.86 -2.17 16.33
C LEU A 526 -24.34 -1.87 16.15
N ASP A 527 -24.85 -1.93 14.90
CA ASP A 527 -26.28 -1.72 14.59
C ASP A 527 -27.17 -2.82 15.18
N LYS A 528 -26.67 -4.04 15.22
CA LYS A 528 -27.42 -5.24 15.58
C LYS A 528 -27.09 -5.78 16.97
N GLU A 529 -26.10 -5.19 17.66
CA GLU A 529 -25.57 -5.68 18.94
C GLU A 529 -25.09 -7.14 18.85
N LEU A 530 -24.40 -7.48 17.74
CA LEU A 530 -23.85 -8.79 17.43
C LEU A 530 -22.32 -8.76 17.43
N SER A 531 -21.69 -9.91 17.63
CA SER A 531 -20.26 -10.09 17.34
C SER A 531 -20.04 -10.50 15.87
N PRO A 532 -18.83 -10.27 15.31
CA PRO A 532 -18.45 -10.79 13.99
C PRO A 532 -18.62 -12.30 13.86
N HIS A 533 -18.31 -13.05 14.93
CA HIS A 533 -18.49 -14.50 15.01
C HIS A 533 -19.95 -14.91 14.88
N GLU A 534 -20.88 -14.18 15.51
CA GLU A 534 -22.32 -14.46 15.39
C GLU A 534 -22.85 -14.14 14.00
N VAL A 535 -22.41 -13.01 13.39
CA VAL A 535 -22.78 -12.65 12.01
C VAL A 535 -22.36 -13.76 11.07
N ARG A 536 -21.11 -14.23 11.14
CA ARG A 536 -20.61 -15.30 10.28
C ARG A 536 -21.24 -16.66 10.63
N GLY A 537 -21.40 -16.97 11.92
CA GLY A 537 -21.84 -18.29 12.38
C GLY A 537 -23.31 -18.63 12.11
N LYS A 538 -24.15 -17.65 11.78
CA LYS A 538 -25.58 -17.83 11.53
C LYS A 538 -25.94 -17.40 10.11
N LYS A 539 -26.31 -18.35 9.26
CA LYS A 539 -26.59 -18.12 7.83
C LYS A 539 -27.51 -16.91 7.56
N GLN A 540 -28.56 -16.74 8.36
CA GLN A 540 -29.49 -15.61 8.17
C GLN A 540 -28.83 -14.26 8.48
N LEU A 541 -28.04 -14.19 9.56
CA LEU A 541 -27.34 -12.95 9.94
C LEU A 541 -26.27 -12.60 8.91
N PHE A 542 -25.54 -13.60 8.41
CA PHE A 542 -24.58 -13.40 7.34
C PHE A 542 -25.28 -12.91 6.07
N GLN A 543 -26.40 -13.50 5.68
CA GLN A 543 -27.14 -13.06 4.48
C GLN A 543 -27.61 -11.60 4.60
N GLU A 544 -28.11 -11.19 5.78
CA GLU A 544 -28.46 -9.77 6.03
C GLU A 544 -27.26 -8.84 5.86
N PHE A 545 -26.09 -9.26 6.35
CA PHE A 545 -24.85 -8.54 6.18
C PHE A 545 -24.39 -8.49 4.71
N GLN A 546 -24.39 -9.64 4.03
CA GLN A 546 -23.98 -9.75 2.62
C GLN A 546 -24.89 -8.90 1.72
N ASP A 547 -26.22 -8.96 1.91
CA ASP A 547 -27.16 -8.11 1.18
C ASP A 547 -26.89 -6.62 1.42
N MET A 548 -26.43 -6.25 2.60
CA MET A 548 -26.06 -4.87 2.92
C MET A 548 -24.80 -4.44 2.18
N ILE A 549 -23.73 -5.24 2.19
CA ILE A 549 -22.47 -4.88 1.52
C ILE A 549 -22.61 -4.85 -0.01
N ILE A 550 -23.47 -5.70 -0.58
CA ILE A 550 -23.79 -5.66 -2.01
C ILE A 550 -24.49 -4.34 -2.36
N ARG A 551 -25.43 -3.85 -1.54
CA ARG A 551 -26.03 -2.52 -1.73
C ARG A 551 -25.02 -1.38 -1.62
N GLU A 552 -24.01 -1.54 -0.77
CA GLU A 552 -22.87 -0.59 -0.66
C GLU A 552 -21.93 -0.65 -1.88
N GLY A 553 -22.06 -1.66 -2.73
CA GLY A 553 -21.33 -1.81 -3.99
C GLY A 553 -20.08 -2.66 -3.88
N ILE A 554 -20.08 -3.62 -2.97
CA ILE A 554 -19.09 -4.70 -2.94
C ILE A 554 -19.59 -5.84 -3.82
N GLU A 555 -18.76 -6.28 -4.77
CA GLU A 555 -18.97 -7.50 -5.54
C GLU A 555 -18.49 -8.70 -4.71
N THR A 556 -19.34 -9.70 -4.53
CA THR A 556 -19.04 -10.88 -3.70
C THR A 556 -18.77 -12.14 -4.53
N GLU A 557 -18.97 -12.07 -5.83
CA GLU A 557 -18.77 -13.15 -6.79
C GLU A 557 -18.17 -12.61 -8.07
N TRP A 558 -17.39 -13.43 -8.77
CA TRP A 558 -16.88 -13.11 -10.09
C TRP A 558 -17.87 -13.50 -11.19
N PRO A 559 -17.97 -12.74 -12.30
CA PRO A 559 -18.57 -13.24 -13.53
C PRO A 559 -17.71 -14.41 -14.07
N ASP A 560 -18.23 -15.13 -15.06
CA ASP A 560 -17.48 -16.22 -15.72
C ASP A 560 -16.28 -15.64 -16.49
N VAL A 561 -15.11 -15.70 -15.88
CA VAL A 561 -13.83 -15.23 -16.42
C VAL A 561 -12.70 -16.23 -16.11
N SER A 562 -11.73 -16.31 -17.01
CA SER A 562 -10.60 -17.23 -16.87
C SER A 562 -9.50 -16.68 -15.94
N GLY A 563 -8.85 -17.56 -15.19
CA GLY A 563 -7.61 -17.25 -14.48
C GLY A 563 -6.40 -17.02 -15.39
N TYR A 564 -5.32 -16.47 -14.85
CA TYR A 564 -4.04 -16.27 -15.52
C TYR A 564 -2.85 -16.30 -14.55
#